data_bacecca2ad961c3ef2257fdffa16ec3e
#
_entry.id   bacecca2ad961c3ef2257fdffa16ec3e
#
_cell.length_a   1.000
_cell.length_b   1.000
_cell.length_c   1.000
_cell.angle_alpha   90.00
_cell.angle_beta   90.00
_cell.angle_gamma   90.00
#
_symmetry.space_group_name_H-M   'P 1'
#
loop_
_entity.id
_entity.type
_entity.pdbx_description
1 polymer ?
#
loop_
_entity_poly.entity_id
_entity_poly.type
_entity_poly.pdbx_seq_one_letter_code
_entity_poly.pdbx_strand_id
1 'polypeptide(L)'
;MNLINFDKILEKEPKYRLKQVKAALFKDLIEDWQEAKTLPQELRKKLGEDYPLQIEAKVFNSPDGAVKALFVLSGGLKIESVLLRHKDGRNTVCVSSQVGCALCCEFCATGKLGFKRNLNYSEIAEQVLFFARLLKKEKGKITNVVFMGMGEPFLNYDNVLMAIRTLNDKDGFNLGVRHFSISTVGIIEGIEKLAKENLQINLAVSLHAPDDELREKIMPINKKYPLEEILMAVKEYVKKTKRRVMFEYVMIRGVNDSDLEAKKLAELLKDIPLSFVNLISYNPTGIFRPSSPERIKKFKEILEEKGISATQRHRFGEELDAACGQLAGRVK
;
A
#
# COMPACT_ATOMS: atom_id res chain seq x y z
N MET A 1 16.44 -10.42 2.37
CA MET A 1 16.25 -11.04 3.71
C MET A 1 15.10 -12.05 3.64
N ASN A 2 15.14 -13.13 4.34
CA ASN A 2 14.04 -14.10 4.35
C ASN A 2 13.55 -14.36 5.78
N LEU A 3 12.60 -13.58 6.26
CA LEU A 3 12.02 -13.70 7.61
C LEU A 3 11.26 -15.04 7.82
N ILE A 4 11.05 -15.81 6.76
CA ILE A 4 10.18 -17.01 6.76
C ILE A 4 10.76 -18.16 7.59
N ASN A 5 12.07 -18.19 7.81
CA ASN A 5 12.73 -19.36 8.36
C ASN A 5 13.42 -19.16 9.70
N PHE A 6 13.20 -18.01 10.40
CA PHE A 6 13.81 -17.82 11.73
C PHE A 6 13.41 -18.91 12.71
N ASP A 7 12.18 -19.39 12.67
CA ASP A 7 11.71 -20.44 13.56
C ASP A 7 12.52 -21.72 13.40
N LYS A 8 12.94 -22.08 12.16
CA LYS A 8 13.78 -23.27 11.92
C LYS A 8 15.19 -23.12 12.46
N ILE A 9 15.82 -21.93 12.30
CA ILE A 9 17.17 -21.71 12.83
C ILE A 9 17.15 -21.67 14.34
N LEU A 10 16.11 -21.08 14.92
CA LEU A 10 15.96 -20.92 16.36
C LEU A 10 15.25 -22.12 17.00
N GLU A 11 14.91 -23.17 16.23
CA GLU A 11 14.24 -24.35 16.77
C GLU A 11 15.00 -25.03 17.92
N LYS A 12 16.34 -25.01 17.82
CA LYS A 12 17.25 -25.56 18.87
C LYS A 12 17.67 -24.53 19.92
N GLU A 13 17.26 -23.28 19.75
CA GLU A 13 17.61 -22.19 20.66
C GLU A 13 16.52 -21.97 21.72
N PRO A 14 16.87 -21.48 22.93
CA PRO A 14 15.88 -21.10 23.93
C PRO A 14 14.87 -20.07 23.38
N LYS A 15 13.58 -20.20 23.72
CA LYS A 15 12.48 -19.34 23.22
C LYS A 15 12.73 -17.83 23.34
N TYR A 16 13.50 -17.39 24.33
CA TYR A 16 13.84 -15.97 24.49
C TYR A 16 14.76 -15.45 23.37
N ARG A 17 15.50 -16.33 22.66
CA ARG A 17 16.34 -15.95 21.53
C ARG A 17 15.52 -15.37 20.37
N LEU A 18 14.33 -15.93 20.11
CA LEU A 18 13.42 -15.38 19.12
C LEU A 18 13.05 -13.91 19.44
N LYS A 19 12.81 -13.61 20.73
CA LYS A 19 12.53 -12.22 21.16
C LYS A 19 13.75 -11.31 20.94
N GLN A 20 14.95 -11.78 21.22
CA GLN A 20 16.17 -11.01 20.96
C GLN A 20 16.39 -10.76 19.46
N VAL A 21 16.18 -11.78 18.63
CA VAL A 21 16.26 -11.63 17.16
C VAL A 21 15.22 -10.64 16.66
N LYS A 22 13.97 -10.75 17.11
CA LYS A 22 12.92 -9.80 16.76
C LYS A 22 13.25 -8.38 17.22
N ALA A 23 13.75 -8.20 18.44
CA ALA A 23 14.14 -6.89 18.95
C ALA A 23 15.27 -6.29 18.08
N ALA A 24 16.32 -7.04 17.79
CA ALA A 24 17.41 -6.58 16.94
C ALA A 24 16.93 -6.12 15.56
N LEU A 25 16.06 -6.90 14.89
CA LEU A 25 15.56 -6.59 13.56
C LEU A 25 14.57 -5.43 13.52
N PHE A 26 13.60 -5.44 14.42
CA PHE A 26 12.42 -4.58 14.32
C PHE A 26 12.43 -3.38 15.26
N LYS A 27 13.16 -3.44 16.39
CA LYS A 27 13.31 -2.30 17.32
C LYS A 27 14.64 -1.61 17.12
N ASP A 28 15.73 -2.39 17.15
CA ASP A 28 17.07 -1.85 17.01
C ASP A 28 17.40 -1.54 15.54
N LEU A 29 16.63 -2.13 14.58
CA LEU A 29 16.78 -1.90 13.15
C LEU A 29 18.22 -2.08 12.67
N ILE A 30 18.88 -3.16 13.14
CA ILE A 30 20.25 -3.47 12.79
C ILE A 30 20.41 -3.63 11.27
N GLU A 31 21.59 -3.23 10.76
CA GLU A 31 21.97 -3.41 9.35
C GLU A 31 22.91 -4.63 9.18
N ASP A 32 23.54 -5.09 10.27
CA ASP A 32 24.40 -6.28 10.34
C ASP A 32 24.10 -7.06 11.63
N TRP A 33 24.14 -8.40 11.55
CA TRP A 33 23.95 -9.26 12.73
C TRP A 33 25.02 -9.07 13.80
N GLN A 34 26.22 -8.58 13.45
CA GLN A 34 27.28 -8.27 14.41
C GLN A 34 26.87 -7.16 15.39
N GLU A 35 25.89 -6.33 15.03
CA GLU A 35 25.31 -5.31 15.91
C GLU A 35 24.41 -5.91 17.02
N ALA A 36 23.86 -7.11 16.81
CA ALA A 36 22.98 -7.79 17.76
C ALA A 36 23.74 -8.37 18.97
N LYS A 37 24.40 -7.53 19.76
CA LYS A 37 25.30 -7.93 20.88
C LYS A 37 24.61 -8.74 21.98
N THR A 38 23.29 -8.74 22.04
CA THR A 38 22.48 -9.58 22.95
C THR A 38 22.47 -11.05 22.54
N LEU A 39 22.88 -11.38 21.31
CA LEU A 39 22.97 -12.73 20.77
C LEU A 39 24.41 -13.27 20.92
N PRO A 40 24.61 -14.60 21.17
CA PRO A 40 25.91 -15.23 21.13
C PRO A 40 26.60 -15.02 19.78
N GLN A 41 27.93 -14.97 19.81
CA GLN A 41 28.74 -14.71 18.61
C GLN A 41 28.51 -15.76 17.51
N GLU A 42 28.43 -17.03 17.87
CA GLU A 42 28.18 -18.14 16.93
C GLU A 42 26.81 -18.00 16.26
N LEU A 43 25.76 -17.62 17.03
CA LEU A 43 24.44 -17.42 16.48
C LEU A 43 24.41 -16.22 15.53
N ARG A 44 25.12 -15.12 15.87
CA ARG A 44 25.25 -13.95 14.98
C ARG A 44 25.91 -14.30 13.65
N LYS A 45 26.99 -15.10 13.70
CA LYS A 45 27.69 -15.58 12.51
C LYS A 45 26.77 -16.43 11.64
N LYS A 46 26.10 -17.41 12.22
CA LYS A 46 25.14 -18.28 11.52
C LYS A 46 23.99 -17.49 10.89
N LEU A 47 23.40 -16.53 11.63
CA LEU A 47 22.37 -15.66 11.10
C LEU A 47 22.89 -14.79 9.95
N GLY A 48 24.13 -14.30 10.03
CA GLY A 48 24.75 -13.51 8.97
C GLY A 48 24.96 -14.29 7.67
N GLU A 49 25.34 -15.56 7.77
CA GLU A 49 25.54 -16.47 6.64
C GLU A 49 24.21 -16.88 6.00
N ASP A 50 23.22 -17.30 6.82
CA ASP A 50 21.95 -17.84 6.36
C ASP A 50 20.92 -16.72 6.00
N TYR A 51 21.03 -15.55 6.62
CA TYR A 51 20.07 -14.44 6.52
C TYR A 51 20.74 -13.07 6.48
N PRO A 52 21.42 -12.73 5.39
CA PRO A 52 22.02 -11.41 5.25
C PRO A 52 20.92 -10.32 5.31
N LEU A 53 21.18 -9.26 6.09
CA LEU A 53 20.25 -8.15 6.29
C LEU A 53 20.34 -7.09 5.19
N GLN A 54 21.31 -7.21 4.30
CA GLN A 54 21.48 -6.29 3.19
C GLN A 54 20.37 -6.47 2.16
N ILE A 55 19.75 -5.36 1.82
CA ILE A 55 18.72 -5.28 0.79
C ILE A 55 19.31 -4.50 -0.37
N GLU A 56 19.37 -5.11 -1.55
CA GLU A 56 19.80 -4.42 -2.75
C GLU A 56 18.70 -3.45 -3.17
N ALA A 57 18.95 -2.16 -3.01
CA ALA A 57 18.01 -1.11 -3.36
C ALA A 57 18.72 0.11 -3.96
N LYS A 58 18.14 0.66 -5.02
CA LYS A 58 18.52 1.96 -5.58
C LYS A 58 17.56 3.03 -5.09
N VAL A 59 18.09 4.08 -4.46
CA VAL A 59 17.30 5.13 -3.81
C VAL A 59 17.30 6.40 -4.67
N PHE A 60 16.13 7.03 -4.76
CA PHE A 60 15.90 8.28 -5.47
C PHE A 60 15.16 9.26 -4.54
N ASN A 61 15.64 10.49 -4.43
CA ASN A 61 15.05 11.52 -3.59
C ASN A 61 14.36 12.58 -4.45
N SER A 62 13.15 12.98 -4.06
CA SER A 62 12.41 14.08 -4.67
C SER A 62 12.54 15.37 -3.84
N PRO A 63 12.52 16.55 -4.46
CA PRO A 63 12.53 17.82 -3.75
C PRO A 63 11.36 18.01 -2.78
N ASP A 64 10.22 17.36 -3.02
CA ASP A 64 9.04 17.38 -2.14
C ASP A 64 9.16 16.47 -0.91
N GLY A 65 10.33 15.82 -0.71
CA GLY A 65 10.63 14.94 0.41
C GLY A 65 10.21 13.48 0.20
N ALA A 66 9.64 13.12 -0.95
CA ALA A 66 9.40 11.72 -1.26
C ALA A 66 10.71 10.98 -1.55
N VAL A 67 10.82 9.73 -1.10
CA VAL A 67 11.97 8.87 -1.35
C VAL A 67 11.48 7.56 -1.98
N LYS A 68 11.85 7.32 -3.24
CA LYS A 68 11.57 6.07 -3.95
C LYS A 68 12.74 5.10 -3.80
N ALA A 69 12.46 3.85 -3.47
CA ALA A 69 13.41 2.75 -3.49
C ALA A 69 13.00 1.72 -4.54
N LEU A 70 13.93 1.38 -5.43
CA LEU A 70 13.82 0.27 -6.37
C LEU A 70 14.58 -0.90 -5.77
N PHE A 71 13.86 -1.94 -5.35
CA PHE A 71 14.40 -3.16 -4.77
C PHE A 71 14.66 -4.21 -5.85
N VAL A 72 15.81 -4.88 -5.75
CA VAL A 72 16.14 -6.04 -6.57
C VAL A 72 15.88 -7.30 -5.75
N LEU A 73 14.96 -8.12 -6.21
CA LEU A 73 14.57 -9.38 -5.59
C LEU A 73 15.34 -10.56 -6.19
N SER A 74 15.23 -11.72 -5.56
CA SER A 74 15.77 -12.97 -6.08
C SER A 74 15.32 -13.21 -7.53
N GLY A 75 16.26 -13.60 -8.40
CA GLY A 75 16.02 -13.78 -9.83
C GLY A 75 15.99 -12.48 -10.64
N GLY A 76 16.48 -11.35 -10.07
CA GLY A 76 16.58 -10.07 -10.79
C GLY A 76 15.25 -9.34 -10.98
N LEU A 77 14.17 -9.82 -10.37
CA LEU A 77 12.87 -9.15 -10.36
C LEU A 77 12.93 -7.85 -9.57
N LYS A 78 12.15 -6.85 -9.99
CA LYS A 78 12.21 -5.51 -9.40
C LYS A 78 10.85 -5.06 -8.90
N ILE A 79 10.85 -4.41 -7.75
CA ILE A 79 9.68 -3.72 -7.19
C ILE A 79 10.07 -2.34 -6.72
N GLU A 80 9.10 -1.45 -6.61
CA GLU A 80 9.29 -0.11 -6.08
C GLU A 80 8.44 0.08 -4.82
N SER A 81 8.96 0.88 -3.90
CA SER A 81 8.27 1.35 -2.71
C SER A 81 8.63 2.79 -2.45
N VAL A 82 7.77 3.54 -1.76
CA VAL A 82 7.95 4.98 -1.60
C VAL A 82 7.73 5.39 -0.14
N LEU A 83 8.65 6.18 0.41
CA LEU A 83 8.46 6.91 1.65
C LEU A 83 7.91 8.30 1.32
N LEU A 84 6.77 8.65 1.91
CA LEU A 84 6.11 9.94 1.80
C LEU A 84 6.25 10.70 3.12
N ARG A 85 6.93 11.84 3.08
CA ARG A 85 7.12 12.71 4.26
C ARG A 85 6.08 13.83 4.23
N HIS A 86 5.12 13.76 5.15
CA HIS A 86 4.05 14.76 5.25
C HIS A 86 4.49 15.96 6.09
N LYS A 87 4.00 17.16 5.75
CA LYS A 87 4.29 18.39 6.48
C LYS A 87 3.85 18.37 7.95
N ASP A 88 2.89 17.53 8.30
CA ASP A 88 2.40 17.31 9.68
C ASP A 88 3.26 16.30 10.48
N GLY A 89 4.41 15.90 9.96
CA GLY A 89 5.36 15.00 10.62
C GLY A 89 5.07 13.50 10.41
N ARG A 90 4.00 13.14 9.71
CA ARG A 90 3.77 11.73 9.33
C ARG A 90 4.75 11.26 8.28
N ASN A 91 5.24 10.04 8.45
CA ASN A 91 6.05 9.32 7.49
C ASN A 91 5.28 8.07 7.07
N THR A 92 4.78 8.07 5.83
CA THR A 92 3.98 6.97 5.27
C THR A 92 4.81 6.17 4.29
N VAL A 93 4.89 4.86 4.47
CA VAL A 93 5.51 3.96 3.49
C VAL A 93 4.44 3.33 2.61
N CYS A 94 4.55 3.56 1.31
CA CYS A 94 3.74 2.91 0.28
C CYS A 94 4.47 1.65 -0.20
N VAL A 95 3.92 0.47 0.11
CA VAL A 95 4.52 -0.82 -0.17
C VAL A 95 3.86 -1.52 -1.35
N SER A 96 4.67 -2.30 -2.09
CA SER A 96 4.22 -3.22 -3.12
C SER A 96 3.84 -4.57 -2.51
N SER A 97 2.85 -5.24 -3.09
CA SER A 97 2.36 -6.56 -2.71
C SER A 97 2.63 -7.65 -3.76
N GLN A 98 2.94 -7.25 -4.99
CA GLN A 98 3.21 -8.16 -6.11
C GLN A 98 4.35 -7.62 -6.98
N VAL A 99 4.97 -8.48 -7.77
CA VAL A 99 5.84 -8.10 -8.88
C VAL A 99 4.97 -7.96 -10.11
N GLY A 100 4.68 -6.71 -10.52
CA GLY A 100 3.68 -6.39 -11.54
C GLY A 100 2.24 -6.53 -11.03
N CYS A 101 1.26 -6.50 -11.94
CA CYS A 101 -0.16 -6.62 -11.61
C CYS A 101 -0.92 -7.22 -12.79
N ALA A 102 -1.87 -8.12 -12.52
CA ALA A 102 -2.68 -8.78 -13.55
C ALA A 102 -3.92 -7.97 -13.98
N LEU A 103 -4.22 -6.84 -13.32
CA LEU A 103 -5.52 -6.18 -13.45
C LEU A 103 -5.63 -5.22 -14.63
N CYS A 104 -4.51 -4.85 -15.25
CA CYS A 104 -4.44 -4.08 -16.48
C CYS A 104 -5.24 -2.75 -16.46
N CYS A 105 -5.30 -2.05 -15.30
CA CYS A 105 -5.94 -0.75 -15.25
C CYS A 105 -5.21 0.24 -16.17
N GLU A 106 -5.94 0.92 -17.07
CA GLU A 106 -5.39 1.75 -18.14
C GLU A 106 -4.57 2.95 -17.63
N PHE A 107 -4.91 3.46 -16.45
CA PHE A 107 -4.25 4.58 -15.81
C PHE A 107 -3.02 4.18 -14.98
N CYS A 108 -2.68 2.88 -14.88
CA CYS A 108 -1.65 2.37 -13.96
C CYS A 108 -0.46 1.76 -14.73
N ALA A 109 0.74 2.29 -14.49
CA ALA A 109 1.97 1.78 -15.12
C ALA A 109 2.28 0.34 -14.70
N THR A 110 1.97 -0.05 -13.46
CA THR A 110 2.18 -1.43 -12.97
C THR A 110 1.34 -2.45 -13.75
N GLY A 111 0.11 -2.10 -14.15
CA GLY A 111 -0.75 -2.97 -14.95
C GLY A 111 -0.16 -3.32 -16.31
N LYS A 112 0.62 -2.40 -16.91
CA LYS A 112 1.31 -2.61 -18.20
C LYS A 112 2.50 -3.56 -18.14
N LEU A 113 3.01 -3.87 -16.92
CA LEU A 113 4.13 -4.82 -16.72
C LEU A 113 3.69 -6.28 -16.77
N GLY A 114 2.39 -6.53 -16.65
CA GLY A 114 1.86 -7.85 -16.38
C GLY A 114 2.24 -8.37 -15.00
N PHE A 115 1.66 -9.50 -14.61
CA PHE A 115 1.90 -10.16 -13.34
C PHE A 115 3.04 -11.18 -13.45
N LYS A 116 3.95 -11.21 -12.49
CA LYS A 116 5.02 -12.21 -12.39
C LYS A 116 4.80 -13.14 -11.21
N ARG A 117 4.70 -12.61 -9.99
CA ARG A 117 4.42 -13.36 -8.77
C ARG A 117 3.94 -12.49 -7.63
N ASN A 118 3.37 -13.12 -6.63
CA ASN A 118 3.13 -12.51 -5.35
C ASN A 118 4.45 -12.29 -4.59
N LEU A 119 4.52 -11.21 -3.80
CA LEU A 119 5.55 -11.06 -2.79
C LEU A 119 5.19 -11.93 -1.58
N ASN A 120 6.18 -12.52 -0.95
CA ASN A 120 5.97 -13.14 0.35
C ASN A 120 5.92 -12.05 1.45
N TYR A 121 5.44 -12.41 2.63
CA TYR A 121 5.24 -11.44 3.70
C TYR A 121 6.55 -10.78 4.18
N SER A 122 7.68 -11.48 4.07
CA SER A 122 8.98 -10.92 4.44
C SER A 122 9.43 -9.87 3.43
N GLU A 123 9.27 -10.10 2.13
CA GLU A 123 9.58 -9.11 1.10
C GLU A 123 8.71 -7.84 1.24
N ILE A 124 7.48 -7.99 1.72
CA ILE A 124 6.61 -6.85 2.03
C ILE A 124 7.12 -6.10 3.27
N ALA A 125 7.42 -6.80 4.36
CA ALA A 125 7.90 -6.19 5.60
C ALA A 125 9.29 -5.53 5.42
N GLU A 126 10.15 -6.09 4.59
CA GLU A 126 11.47 -5.55 4.27
C GLU A 126 11.44 -4.15 3.67
N GLN A 127 10.45 -3.85 2.84
CA GLN A 127 10.25 -2.51 2.29
C GLN A 127 10.06 -1.49 3.42
N VAL A 128 9.30 -1.87 4.46
CA VAL A 128 9.07 -1.03 5.64
C VAL A 128 10.35 -0.90 6.47
N LEU A 129 11.05 -2.00 6.73
CA LEU A 129 12.29 -2.00 7.51
C LEU A 129 13.40 -1.17 6.85
N PHE A 130 13.49 -1.21 5.52
CA PHE A 130 14.43 -0.40 4.77
C PHE A 130 14.23 1.09 5.06
N PHE A 131 13.00 1.59 4.93
CA PHE A 131 12.71 2.99 5.23
C PHE A 131 12.76 3.32 6.73
N ALA A 132 12.49 2.34 7.59
CA ALA A 132 12.66 2.52 9.03
C ALA A 132 14.13 2.76 9.41
N ARG A 133 15.08 2.03 8.81
CA ARG A 133 16.52 2.25 8.96
C ARG A 133 16.95 3.60 8.44
N LEU A 134 16.44 4.00 7.25
CA LEU A 134 16.71 5.33 6.69
C LEU A 134 16.26 6.43 7.66
N LEU A 135 15.01 6.38 8.12
CA LEU A 135 14.44 7.37 9.03
C LEU A 135 15.13 7.38 10.40
N LYS A 136 15.58 6.22 10.91
CA LYS A 136 16.32 6.14 12.17
C LYS A 136 17.59 7.00 12.15
N LYS A 137 18.31 7.04 11.03
CA LYS A 137 19.51 7.89 10.84
C LYS A 137 19.17 9.38 10.95
N GLU A 138 17.92 9.74 10.65
CA GLU A 138 17.38 11.10 10.73
C GLU A 138 16.57 11.35 12.02
N LYS A 139 16.61 10.43 13.00
CA LYS A 139 15.81 10.44 14.24
C LYS A 139 14.29 10.45 13.99
N GLY A 140 13.86 10.04 12.83
CA GLY A 140 12.46 9.87 12.43
C GLY A 140 11.96 8.46 12.69
N LYS A 141 10.65 8.25 12.50
CA LYS A 141 9.99 6.94 12.57
C LYS A 141 8.89 6.82 11.54
N ILE A 142 8.56 5.59 11.13
CA ILE A 142 7.39 5.31 10.30
C ILE A 142 6.14 5.48 11.15
N THR A 143 5.15 6.18 10.60
CA THR A 143 3.85 6.40 11.24
C THR A 143 2.73 5.61 10.57
N ASN A 144 2.83 5.36 9.27
CA ASN A 144 1.78 4.69 8.48
C ASN A 144 2.38 3.79 7.40
N VAL A 145 1.66 2.73 7.07
CA VAL A 145 1.97 1.85 5.92
C VAL A 145 0.72 1.73 5.06
N VAL A 146 0.86 1.95 3.75
CA VAL A 146 -0.24 1.83 2.80
C VAL A 146 0.11 0.82 1.71
N PHE A 147 -0.80 -0.12 1.45
CA PHE A 147 -0.68 -1.11 0.39
C PHE A 147 -1.30 -0.52 -0.90
N MET A 148 -0.55 0.39 -1.52
CA MET A 148 -0.95 1.16 -2.71
C MET A 148 0.18 1.21 -3.75
N GLY A 149 1.21 0.38 -3.58
CA GLY A 149 2.31 0.22 -4.52
C GLY A 149 1.95 -0.74 -5.67
N MET A 150 2.92 -1.54 -6.11
CA MET A 150 2.70 -2.50 -7.20
C MET A 150 1.88 -3.69 -6.74
N GLY A 151 0.86 -4.05 -7.53
CA GLY A 151 0.00 -5.21 -7.32
C GLY A 151 -1.35 -4.92 -6.66
N GLU A 152 -2.24 -5.92 -6.66
CA GLU A 152 -3.50 -5.92 -5.95
C GLU A 152 -3.34 -6.68 -4.61
N PRO A 153 -3.46 -6.01 -3.47
CA PRO A 153 -3.20 -6.65 -2.17
C PRO A 153 -4.11 -7.84 -1.87
N PHE A 154 -5.36 -7.80 -2.31
CA PHE A 154 -6.29 -8.88 -2.03
C PHE A 154 -6.11 -10.12 -2.93
N LEU A 155 -5.36 -10.02 -4.02
CA LEU A 155 -4.88 -11.20 -4.74
C LEU A 155 -3.65 -11.84 -4.06
N ASN A 156 -3.08 -11.17 -3.04
CA ASN A 156 -2.00 -11.69 -2.19
C ASN A 156 -2.36 -11.60 -0.70
N TYR A 157 -3.62 -11.83 -0.37
CA TYR A 157 -4.24 -11.55 0.92
C TYR A 157 -3.45 -12.09 2.11
N ASP A 158 -3.09 -13.38 2.09
CA ASP A 158 -2.47 -14.04 3.24
C ASP A 158 -1.08 -13.47 3.56
N ASN A 159 -0.27 -13.19 2.54
CA ASN A 159 1.04 -12.56 2.74
C ASN A 159 0.91 -11.11 3.21
N VAL A 160 -0.05 -10.35 2.67
CA VAL A 160 -0.33 -8.97 3.10
C VAL A 160 -0.73 -8.96 4.58
N LEU A 161 -1.65 -9.83 4.98
CA LEU A 161 -2.10 -9.91 6.36
C LEU A 161 -0.99 -10.38 7.30
N MET A 162 -0.17 -11.35 6.88
CA MET A 162 0.98 -11.81 7.66
C MET A 162 2.03 -10.69 7.83
N ALA A 163 2.30 -9.90 6.79
CA ALA A 163 3.19 -8.74 6.88
C ALA A 163 2.65 -7.69 7.88
N ILE A 164 1.35 -7.40 7.85
CA ILE A 164 0.72 -6.51 8.82
C ILE A 164 0.87 -7.05 10.24
N ARG A 165 0.60 -8.33 10.47
CA ARG A 165 0.74 -8.97 11.80
C ARG A 165 2.18 -8.93 12.29
N THR A 166 3.15 -9.15 11.40
CA THR A 166 4.59 -9.07 11.71
C THR A 166 5.00 -7.66 12.13
N LEU A 167 4.55 -6.65 11.39
CA LEU A 167 4.85 -5.25 11.71
C LEU A 167 4.02 -4.71 12.90
N ASN A 168 2.90 -5.32 13.23
CA ASN A 168 2.10 -4.99 14.40
C ASN A 168 2.56 -5.71 15.68
N ASP A 169 3.41 -6.73 15.58
CA ASP A 169 3.87 -7.51 16.75
C ASP A 169 4.46 -6.58 17.82
N LYS A 170 3.89 -6.63 19.03
CA LYS A 170 4.33 -5.82 20.19
C LYS A 170 5.77 -6.07 20.61
N ASP A 171 6.26 -7.30 20.40
CA ASP A 171 7.64 -7.68 20.68
C ASP A 171 8.59 -7.31 19.53
N GLY A 172 8.05 -6.89 18.37
CA GLY A 172 8.75 -6.46 17.17
C GLY A 172 8.62 -4.96 16.86
N PHE A 173 8.18 -4.62 15.65
CA PHE A 173 8.10 -3.24 15.14
C PHE A 173 7.02 -2.40 15.83
N ASN A 174 5.95 -3.04 16.30
CA ASN A 174 4.89 -2.45 17.12
C ASN A 174 4.15 -1.27 16.47
N LEU A 175 3.93 -1.31 15.16
CA LEU A 175 3.07 -0.33 14.49
C LEU A 175 1.60 -0.69 14.70
N GLY A 176 0.81 0.23 15.27
CA GLY A 176 -0.60 -0.01 15.55
C GLY A 176 -1.41 -0.32 14.28
N VAL A 177 -2.36 -1.26 14.34
CA VAL A 177 -3.13 -1.72 13.17
C VAL A 177 -3.90 -0.61 12.47
N ARG A 178 -4.29 0.46 13.15
CA ARG A 178 -4.96 1.64 12.58
C ARG A 178 -4.06 2.47 11.67
N HIS A 179 -2.77 2.22 11.69
CA HIS A 179 -1.78 2.88 10.84
C HIS A 179 -1.54 2.14 9.52
N PHE A 180 -2.22 1.01 9.30
CA PHE A 180 -2.21 0.30 8.04
C PHE A 180 -3.46 0.62 7.23
N SER A 181 -3.27 0.84 5.91
CA SER A 181 -4.36 0.99 4.95
C SER A 181 -4.15 0.04 3.78
N ILE A 182 -5.17 -0.73 3.45
CA ILE A 182 -5.18 -1.60 2.27
C ILE A 182 -6.11 -0.95 1.25
N SER A 183 -5.61 -0.75 0.02
CA SER A 183 -6.42 -0.33 -1.12
C SER A 183 -6.62 -1.49 -2.07
N THR A 184 -7.85 -1.73 -2.48
CA THR A 184 -8.23 -2.79 -3.41
C THR A 184 -9.07 -2.24 -4.54
N VAL A 185 -9.01 -2.88 -5.71
CA VAL A 185 -9.94 -2.59 -6.81
C VAL A 185 -11.37 -3.08 -6.54
N GLY A 186 -11.58 -3.73 -5.40
CA GLY A 186 -12.89 -4.28 -5.04
C GLY A 186 -12.97 -5.80 -5.18
N ILE A 187 -11.89 -6.52 -4.87
CA ILE A 187 -11.93 -7.99 -4.77
C ILE A 187 -12.84 -8.38 -3.60
N ILE A 188 -14.04 -8.83 -3.92
CA ILE A 188 -15.13 -9.06 -2.95
C ILE A 188 -14.70 -10.05 -1.87
N GLU A 189 -14.11 -11.16 -2.27
CA GLU A 189 -13.66 -12.21 -1.35
C GLU A 189 -12.61 -11.67 -0.33
N GLY A 190 -11.79 -10.70 -0.76
CA GLY A 190 -10.83 -10.03 0.11
C GLY A 190 -11.49 -9.08 1.11
N ILE A 191 -12.51 -8.33 0.67
CA ILE A 191 -13.30 -7.45 1.55
C ILE A 191 -14.02 -8.28 2.61
N GLU A 192 -14.66 -9.39 2.22
CA GLU A 192 -15.36 -10.30 3.12
C GLU A 192 -14.42 -10.96 4.14
N LYS A 193 -13.22 -11.39 3.69
CA LYS A 193 -12.19 -11.93 4.59
C LYS A 193 -11.76 -10.87 5.60
N LEU A 194 -11.44 -9.65 5.14
CA LEU A 194 -11.02 -8.55 6.01
C LEU A 194 -12.11 -8.18 7.04
N ALA A 195 -13.39 -8.27 6.67
CA ALA A 195 -14.50 -8.06 7.58
C ALA A 195 -14.59 -9.10 8.73
N LYS A 196 -13.95 -10.26 8.56
CA LYS A 196 -13.88 -11.33 9.58
C LYS A 196 -12.66 -11.22 10.47
N GLU A 197 -11.65 -10.43 10.06
CA GLU A 197 -10.47 -10.20 10.87
C GLU A 197 -10.78 -9.27 12.05
N ASN A 198 -10.30 -9.61 13.23
CA ASN A 198 -10.44 -8.77 14.42
C ASN A 198 -9.35 -7.66 14.43
N LEU A 199 -9.06 -7.09 13.25
CA LEU A 199 -8.03 -6.07 13.07
C LEU A 199 -8.66 -4.77 12.56
N GLN A 200 -8.22 -3.65 13.13
CA GLN A 200 -8.74 -2.33 12.78
C GLN A 200 -7.93 -1.70 11.62
N ILE A 201 -7.71 -2.46 10.55
CA ILE A 201 -7.04 -1.99 9.32
C ILE A 201 -7.98 -1.05 8.56
N ASN A 202 -7.46 0.01 7.95
CA ASN A 202 -8.25 0.90 7.11
C ASN A 202 -8.43 0.28 5.72
N LEU A 203 -9.67 0.29 5.23
CA LEU A 203 -10.01 -0.18 3.88
C LEU A 203 -10.22 1.01 2.95
N ALA A 204 -9.56 0.96 1.79
CA ALA A 204 -9.81 1.82 0.65
C ALA A 204 -10.29 0.98 -0.54
N VAL A 205 -11.24 1.49 -1.31
CA VAL A 205 -11.74 0.85 -2.52
C VAL A 205 -11.56 1.78 -3.71
N SER A 206 -10.81 1.32 -4.70
CA SER A 206 -10.56 2.00 -5.96
C SER A 206 -11.79 1.92 -6.86
N LEU A 207 -12.66 2.93 -6.80
CA LEU A 207 -13.85 3.04 -7.68
C LEU A 207 -13.48 3.59 -9.04
N HIS A 208 -12.95 4.81 -9.07
CA HIS A 208 -12.47 5.57 -10.24
C HIS A 208 -13.50 5.89 -11.31
N ALA A 209 -14.71 5.36 -11.22
CA ALA A 209 -15.85 5.67 -12.08
C ALA A 209 -17.17 5.59 -11.31
N PRO A 210 -18.22 6.32 -11.74
CA PRO A 210 -19.51 6.32 -11.07
C PRO A 210 -20.49 5.29 -11.63
N ASP A 211 -20.14 4.60 -12.73
CA ASP A 211 -20.92 3.55 -13.37
C ASP A 211 -20.03 2.47 -13.98
N ASP A 212 -20.63 1.29 -14.25
CA ASP A 212 -19.90 0.13 -14.74
C ASP A 212 -19.36 0.32 -16.15
N GLU A 213 -20.06 1.04 -17.03
CA GLU A 213 -19.62 1.27 -18.40
C GLU A 213 -18.28 2.03 -18.44
N LEU A 214 -18.20 3.12 -17.69
CA LEU A 214 -16.98 3.91 -17.60
C LEU A 214 -15.88 3.15 -16.83
N ARG A 215 -16.27 2.46 -15.75
CA ARG A 215 -15.32 1.69 -14.96
C ARG A 215 -14.67 0.58 -15.76
N GLU A 216 -15.42 -0.15 -16.57
CA GLU A 216 -14.89 -1.21 -17.42
C GLU A 216 -13.87 -0.69 -18.45
N LYS A 217 -14.09 0.50 -18.99
CA LYS A 217 -13.16 1.15 -19.94
C LYS A 217 -11.80 1.46 -19.33
N ILE A 218 -11.73 1.82 -18.03
CA ILE A 218 -10.49 2.19 -17.35
C ILE A 218 -9.97 1.10 -16.42
N MET A 219 -10.82 0.17 -16.01
CA MET A 219 -10.52 -0.96 -15.10
C MET A 219 -11.22 -2.24 -15.60
N PRO A 220 -10.58 -3.03 -16.46
CA PRO A 220 -11.19 -4.23 -17.05
C PRO A 220 -11.70 -5.27 -16.04
N ILE A 221 -11.16 -5.25 -14.81
CA ILE A 221 -11.60 -6.12 -13.71
C ILE A 221 -13.08 -5.90 -13.33
N ASN A 222 -13.69 -4.78 -13.74
CA ASN A 222 -15.11 -4.50 -13.50
C ASN A 222 -16.04 -5.58 -14.05
N LYS A 223 -15.66 -6.23 -15.16
CA LYS A 223 -16.39 -7.39 -15.71
C LYS A 223 -16.60 -8.51 -14.69
N LYS A 224 -15.65 -8.71 -13.81
CA LYS A 224 -15.71 -9.74 -12.77
C LYS A 224 -16.35 -9.23 -11.48
N TYR A 225 -16.13 -7.96 -11.17
CA TYR A 225 -16.59 -7.34 -9.92
C TYR A 225 -17.30 -6.01 -10.28
N PRO A 226 -18.61 -6.04 -10.65
CA PRO A 226 -19.39 -4.85 -10.94
C PRO A 226 -19.61 -4.01 -9.68
N LEU A 227 -19.86 -2.71 -9.88
CA LEU A 227 -19.99 -1.74 -8.80
C LEU A 227 -21.04 -2.13 -7.74
N GLU A 228 -22.20 -2.61 -8.18
CA GLU A 228 -23.27 -3.01 -7.26
C GLU A 228 -22.80 -4.07 -6.27
N GLU A 229 -22.12 -5.12 -6.74
CA GLU A 229 -21.62 -6.19 -5.90
C GLU A 229 -20.52 -5.72 -4.94
N ILE A 230 -19.60 -4.85 -5.42
CA ILE A 230 -18.57 -4.23 -4.60
C ILE A 230 -19.20 -3.42 -3.47
N LEU A 231 -20.22 -2.59 -3.80
CA LEU A 231 -20.89 -1.75 -2.81
C LEU A 231 -21.70 -2.55 -1.80
N MET A 232 -22.30 -3.67 -2.21
CA MET A 232 -22.92 -4.61 -1.28
C MET A 232 -21.90 -5.19 -0.30
N ALA A 233 -20.74 -5.66 -0.78
CA ALA A 233 -19.68 -6.16 0.07
C ALA A 233 -19.14 -5.08 1.04
N VAL A 234 -19.02 -3.83 0.58
CA VAL A 234 -18.63 -2.69 1.42
C VAL A 234 -19.68 -2.36 2.48
N LYS A 235 -20.98 -2.39 2.14
CA LYS A 235 -22.07 -2.18 3.11
C LYS A 235 -22.00 -3.23 4.25
N GLU A 236 -21.83 -4.50 3.91
CA GLU A 236 -21.68 -5.57 4.90
C GLU A 236 -20.38 -5.43 5.72
N TYR A 237 -19.28 -5.02 5.09
CA TYR A 237 -18.04 -4.70 5.81
C TYR A 237 -18.27 -3.58 6.85
N VAL A 238 -18.88 -2.46 6.46
CA VAL A 238 -19.18 -1.34 7.37
C VAL A 238 -20.13 -1.77 8.49
N LYS A 239 -21.19 -2.51 8.15
CA LYS A 239 -22.15 -3.03 9.13
C LYS A 239 -21.49 -3.90 10.18
N LYS A 240 -20.57 -4.79 9.76
CA LYS A 240 -19.86 -5.72 10.64
C LYS A 240 -18.77 -5.05 11.47
N THR A 241 -17.96 -4.21 10.84
CA THR A 241 -16.76 -3.65 11.48
C THR A 241 -16.98 -2.30 12.16
N LYS A 242 -18.03 -1.58 11.79
CA LYS A 242 -18.31 -0.18 12.18
C LYS A 242 -17.19 0.78 11.81
N ARG A 243 -16.44 0.48 10.75
CA ARG A 243 -15.30 1.28 10.31
C ARG A 243 -15.63 2.05 9.04
N ARG A 244 -15.00 3.22 8.91
CA ARG A 244 -15.08 4.02 7.68
C ARG A 244 -14.38 3.30 6.53
N VAL A 245 -14.95 3.46 5.34
CA VAL A 245 -14.33 3.04 4.07
C VAL A 245 -14.03 4.28 3.24
N MET A 246 -12.85 4.31 2.65
CA MET A 246 -12.42 5.34 1.71
C MET A 246 -12.65 4.85 0.29
N PHE A 247 -13.34 5.65 -0.52
CA PHE A 247 -13.45 5.42 -1.96
C PHE A 247 -12.43 6.29 -2.70
N GLU A 248 -11.47 5.65 -3.34
CA GLU A 248 -10.47 6.32 -4.15
C GLU A 248 -11.04 6.65 -5.54
N TYR A 249 -10.86 7.89 -5.99
CA TYR A 249 -11.34 8.34 -7.28
C TYR A 249 -10.26 9.16 -8.00
N VAL A 250 -9.63 8.56 -9.01
CA VAL A 250 -8.63 9.24 -9.85
C VAL A 250 -9.31 10.20 -10.81
N MET A 251 -8.89 11.45 -10.84
CA MET A 251 -9.47 12.51 -11.67
C MET A 251 -8.78 12.60 -13.02
N ILE A 252 -9.41 12.07 -14.06
CA ILE A 252 -8.89 11.98 -15.42
C ILE A 252 -9.67 12.95 -16.31
N ARG A 253 -8.96 13.93 -16.89
CA ARG A 253 -9.54 15.00 -17.69
C ARG A 253 -10.34 14.47 -18.87
N GLY A 254 -11.61 14.89 -18.95
CA GLY A 254 -12.52 14.54 -20.05
C GLY A 254 -12.94 13.07 -20.08
N VAL A 255 -12.65 12.30 -19.01
CA VAL A 255 -13.03 10.89 -18.91
C VAL A 255 -14.04 10.67 -17.79
N ASN A 256 -13.70 11.06 -16.56
CA ASN A 256 -14.50 10.80 -15.36
C ASN A 256 -14.67 12.02 -14.46
N ASP A 257 -14.38 13.22 -14.96
CA ASP A 257 -14.26 14.44 -14.17
C ASP A 257 -15.38 15.48 -14.40
N SER A 258 -16.46 15.17 -15.14
CA SER A 258 -17.53 16.13 -15.38
C SER A 258 -18.49 16.27 -14.17
N ASP A 259 -19.35 17.30 -14.21
CA ASP A 259 -20.39 17.52 -13.20
C ASP A 259 -21.41 16.36 -13.17
N LEU A 260 -21.59 15.68 -14.30
CA LEU A 260 -22.48 14.54 -14.40
C LEU A 260 -21.91 13.34 -13.63
N GLU A 261 -20.61 13.04 -13.81
CA GLU A 261 -19.92 11.97 -13.09
C GLU A 261 -19.90 12.26 -11.58
N ALA A 262 -19.73 13.52 -11.15
CA ALA A 262 -19.78 13.88 -9.72
C ALA A 262 -21.18 13.59 -9.14
N LYS A 263 -22.25 13.96 -9.86
CA LYS A 263 -23.64 13.70 -9.43
C LYS A 263 -23.97 12.21 -9.40
N LYS A 264 -23.53 11.44 -10.42
CA LYS A 264 -23.69 9.98 -10.44
C LYS A 264 -22.94 9.31 -9.28
N LEU A 265 -21.70 9.74 -9.01
CA LEU A 265 -20.90 9.21 -7.90
C LEU A 265 -21.57 9.50 -6.55
N ALA A 266 -22.10 10.70 -6.36
CA ALA A 266 -22.83 11.03 -5.15
C ALA A 266 -24.08 10.15 -4.96
N GLU A 267 -24.85 9.93 -6.03
CA GLU A 267 -26.03 9.06 -6.00
C GLU A 267 -25.65 7.61 -5.70
N LEU A 268 -24.54 7.12 -6.29
CA LEU A 268 -24.03 5.76 -6.07
C LEU A 268 -23.65 5.51 -4.60
N LEU A 269 -23.13 6.53 -3.92
CA LEU A 269 -22.58 6.39 -2.57
C LEU A 269 -23.51 6.87 -1.45
N LYS A 270 -24.66 7.48 -1.75
CA LYS A 270 -25.57 8.09 -0.74
C LYS A 270 -25.99 7.12 0.38
N ASP A 271 -26.17 5.84 0.05
CA ASP A 271 -26.62 4.81 0.98
C ASP A 271 -25.46 3.99 1.62
N ILE A 272 -24.22 4.42 1.45
CA ILE A 272 -23.07 3.77 2.07
C ILE A 272 -22.69 4.54 3.34
N PRO A 273 -23.03 4.03 4.52
CA PRO A 273 -22.70 4.72 5.76
C PRO A 273 -21.19 4.71 6.03
N LEU A 274 -20.70 5.67 6.82
CA LEU A 274 -19.29 5.75 7.20
C LEU A 274 -18.34 5.68 5.99
N SER A 275 -18.68 6.40 4.91
CA SER A 275 -17.85 6.46 3.72
C SER A 275 -17.38 7.89 3.44
N PHE A 276 -16.33 8.02 2.65
CA PHE A 276 -15.89 9.29 2.06
C PHE A 276 -15.11 9.04 0.77
N VAL A 277 -15.09 10.04 -0.10
CA VAL A 277 -14.34 9.99 -1.35
C VAL A 277 -12.99 10.69 -1.19
N ASN A 278 -11.93 10.06 -1.69
CA ASN A 278 -10.61 10.63 -1.77
C ASN A 278 -10.26 10.89 -3.24
N LEU A 279 -10.32 12.15 -3.65
CA LEU A 279 -10.01 12.58 -5.01
C LEU A 279 -8.48 12.58 -5.20
N ILE A 280 -8.03 11.84 -6.21
CA ILE A 280 -6.62 11.71 -6.58
C ILE A 280 -6.42 12.38 -7.93
N SER A 281 -5.55 13.37 -8.00
CA SER A 281 -5.15 13.87 -9.30
C SER A 281 -4.42 12.79 -10.07
N TYR A 282 -4.79 12.57 -11.33
CA TYR A 282 -4.10 11.60 -12.17
C TYR A 282 -2.63 11.98 -12.36
N ASN A 283 -1.75 11.00 -12.22
CA ASN A 283 -0.33 11.15 -12.50
C ASN A 283 -0.04 10.51 -13.87
N PRO A 284 0.54 11.26 -14.83
CA PRO A 284 0.68 10.80 -16.21
C PRO A 284 1.44 9.46 -16.32
N THR A 285 0.81 8.47 -16.94
CA THR A 285 1.39 7.14 -17.28
C THR A 285 1.32 6.85 -18.78
N GLY A 286 0.91 7.85 -19.59
CA GLY A 286 0.92 7.81 -21.05
C GLY A 286 -0.30 8.41 -21.71
N ILE A 287 -1.48 7.75 -21.65
CA ILE A 287 -2.64 8.08 -22.54
C ILE A 287 -3.57 9.16 -22.02
N PHE A 288 -3.64 9.34 -20.71
CA PHE A 288 -4.58 10.30 -20.10
C PHE A 288 -3.88 11.60 -19.68
N ARG A 289 -4.71 12.59 -19.32
CA ARG A 289 -4.27 13.87 -18.77
C ARG A 289 -4.93 14.13 -17.41
N PRO A 290 -4.24 14.80 -16.47
CA PRO A 290 -4.84 15.18 -15.19
C PRO A 290 -5.93 16.23 -15.38
N SER A 291 -6.94 16.17 -14.53
CA SER A 291 -7.92 17.24 -14.39
C SER A 291 -7.27 18.48 -13.79
N SER A 292 -7.77 19.69 -14.15
CA SER A 292 -7.26 20.92 -13.54
C SER A 292 -7.63 21.03 -12.06
N PRO A 293 -6.87 21.79 -11.25
CA PRO A 293 -7.20 22.01 -9.84
C PRO A 293 -8.61 22.56 -9.63
N GLU A 294 -9.04 23.48 -10.49
CA GLU A 294 -10.39 24.08 -10.46
C GLU A 294 -11.45 23.01 -10.72
N ARG A 295 -11.19 22.09 -11.67
CA ARG A 295 -12.10 20.99 -11.97
C ARG A 295 -12.25 20.02 -10.79
N ILE A 296 -11.12 19.66 -10.13
CA ILE A 296 -11.14 18.81 -8.95
C ILE A 296 -11.88 19.50 -7.79
N LYS A 297 -11.66 20.80 -7.60
CA LYS A 297 -12.35 21.59 -6.59
C LYS A 297 -13.87 21.59 -6.82
N LYS A 298 -14.32 21.86 -8.06
CA LYS A 298 -15.74 21.87 -8.41
C LYS A 298 -16.38 20.48 -8.24
N PHE A 299 -15.67 19.42 -8.65
CA PHE A 299 -16.13 18.04 -8.45
C PHE A 299 -16.34 17.73 -6.96
N LYS A 300 -15.40 18.14 -6.12
CA LYS A 300 -15.50 18.01 -4.67
C LYS A 300 -16.71 18.78 -4.10
N GLU A 301 -16.91 20.02 -4.51
CA GLU A 301 -18.04 20.86 -4.09
C GLU A 301 -19.38 20.16 -4.41
N ILE A 302 -19.55 19.60 -5.62
CA ILE A 302 -20.75 18.86 -6.02
C ILE A 302 -20.98 17.64 -5.11
N LEU A 303 -19.94 16.89 -4.76
CA LEU A 303 -20.06 15.76 -3.84
C LEU A 303 -20.54 16.21 -2.46
N GLU A 304 -19.93 17.28 -1.93
CA GLU A 304 -20.26 17.85 -0.61
C GLU A 304 -21.66 18.43 -0.56
N GLU A 305 -22.11 19.10 -1.60
CA GLU A 305 -23.50 19.58 -1.76
C GLU A 305 -24.54 18.44 -1.75
N LYS A 306 -24.12 17.25 -2.20
CA LYS A 306 -24.93 16.02 -2.17
C LYS A 306 -24.76 15.21 -0.89
N GLY A 307 -24.06 15.74 0.13
CA GLY A 307 -23.86 15.10 1.42
C GLY A 307 -22.74 14.03 1.45
N ILE A 308 -21.93 13.91 0.41
CA ILE A 308 -20.80 12.99 0.36
C ILE A 308 -19.54 13.72 0.80
N SER A 309 -18.97 13.30 1.93
CA SER A 309 -17.66 13.82 2.39
C SER A 309 -16.59 13.53 1.35
N ALA A 310 -15.81 14.55 0.97
CA ALA A 310 -14.75 14.39 0.00
C ALA A 310 -13.44 15.07 0.45
N THR A 311 -12.31 14.43 0.18
CA THR A 311 -10.98 14.96 0.40
C THR A 311 -10.20 14.97 -0.90
N GLN A 312 -9.16 15.81 -0.99
CA GLN A 312 -8.21 15.76 -2.10
C GLN A 312 -6.87 15.28 -1.56
N ARG A 313 -6.32 14.25 -2.18
CA ARG A 313 -5.01 13.71 -1.83
C ARG A 313 -3.90 14.65 -2.26
N HIS A 314 -2.96 14.92 -1.36
CA HIS A 314 -1.76 15.66 -1.71
C HIS A 314 -0.88 14.82 -2.64
N ARG A 315 -0.29 15.47 -3.66
CA ARG A 315 0.65 14.83 -4.57
C ARG A 315 2.04 14.77 -3.96
N PHE A 316 2.74 13.67 -4.20
CA PHE A 316 4.14 13.46 -3.85
C PHE A 316 4.85 12.70 -4.96
N GLY A 317 6.14 12.98 -5.16
CA GLY A 317 7.03 12.17 -5.99
C GLY A 317 6.77 12.26 -7.51
N GLU A 318 6.13 13.32 -8.00
CA GLU A 318 5.84 13.48 -9.44
C GLU A 318 7.12 13.41 -10.29
N GLU A 319 8.20 14.04 -9.87
CA GLU A 319 9.47 14.10 -10.61
C GLU A 319 10.19 12.74 -10.69
N LEU A 320 9.88 11.82 -9.76
CA LEU A 320 10.52 10.50 -9.68
C LEU A 320 9.68 9.37 -10.30
N ASP A 321 8.52 9.67 -10.92
CA ASP A 321 7.51 8.65 -11.22
C ASP A 321 7.21 7.78 -9.99
N ALA A 322 7.09 8.42 -8.82
CA ALA A 322 6.86 7.79 -7.53
C ALA A 322 5.43 8.00 -7.01
N ALA A 323 4.63 8.75 -7.76
CA ALA A 323 3.24 9.00 -7.41
C ALA A 323 2.34 7.78 -7.72
N CYS A 324 1.11 7.80 -7.17
CA CYS A 324 0.16 6.71 -7.36
C CYS A 324 -0.06 6.39 -8.84
N GLY A 325 0.03 5.10 -9.18
CA GLY A 325 -0.13 4.59 -10.55
C GLY A 325 1.15 4.61 -11.41
N GLN A 326 2.24 5.24 -10.96
CA GLN A 326 3.45 5.41 -11.76
C GLN A 326 4.52 4.32 -11.55
N LEU A 327 4.43 3.50 -10.49
CA LEU A 327 5.44 2.50 -10.17
C LEU A 327 5.53 1.43 -11.25
N ALA A 328 6.71 1.26 -11.82
CA ALA A 328 6.94 0.40 -12.97
C ALA A 328 8.19 -0.48 -12.87
N GLY A 329 8.86 -0.54 -11.71
CA GLY A 329 10.09 -1.31 -11.55
C GLY A 329 11.24 -0.82 -12.45
N ARG A 330 11.23 0.47 -12.84
CA ARG A 330 12.19 1.06 -13.77
C ARG A 330 13.01 2.16 -13.13
N VAL A 331 14.26 2.26 -13.56
CA VAL A 331 15.08 3.46 -13.36
C VAL A 331 14.81 4.38 -14.54
N LYS A 332 14.46 5.64 -14.28
CA LYS A 332 14.59 6.69 -15.30
C LYS A 332 16.04 7.01 -15.51
#